data_057ab7db5efbf8c579fe80cc1a4ec13a
#
_entry.id   057ab7db5efbf8c579fe80cc1a4ec13a
#
_cell.length_a   1.000
_cell.length_b   1.000
_cell.length_c   1.000
_cell.angle_alpha   90.00
_cell.angle_beta   90.00
_cell.angle_gamma   90.00
#
_symmetry.space_group_name_H-M   'P 1'
#
loop_
_entity.id
_entity.type
_entity.pdbx_description
1 polymer ?
#
loop_
_entity_poly.entity_id
_entity_poly.type
_entity_poly.pdbx_seq_one_letter_code
_entity_poly.pdbx_strand_id
1 'polypeptide(L)'
;MKYIVWFKELDKNSIPIAGGKGANLGEMYNLGLPIPPGFCITAQTYNQFIEEAGIKTKINSLLKNLDINNTAKLQQTAEEVQKLIVSTKISSDIEEAIKHAY
;
A
#
# COMPACT_ATOMS: atom_id res chain seq x y z
N MET A 1 13.13 9.58 1.98
CA MET A 1 11.73 9.13 1.97
C MET A 1 11.50 8.14 3.11
N LYS A 2 10.41 8.29 3.85
CA LYS A 2 10.03 7.32 4.87
C LYS A 2 9.29 6.16 4.23
N TYR A 3 9.78 4.95 4.39
CA TYR A 3 9.10 3.76 3.90
C TYR A 3 7.94 3.34 4.80
N ILE A 4 8.05 3.61 6.10
CA ILE A 4 7.03 3.29 7.08
C ILE A 4 6.72 4.50 7.95
N VAL A 5 5.48 4.55 8.48
CA VAL A 5 5.04 5.59 9.42
C VAL A 5 4.24 4.90 10.51
N TRP A 6 4.56 5.20 11.77
CA TRP A 6 3.86 4.63 12.92
C TRP A 6 2.51 5.30 13.15
N PHE A 7 1.55 4.58 13.72
CA PHE A 7 0.21 5.12 13.98
C PHE A 7 0.25 6.43 14.77
N LYS A 8 1.16 6.56 15.71
CA LYS A 8 1.31 7.78 16.52
C LYS A 8 1.64 9.02 15.70
N GLU A 9 2.18 8.83 14.49
CA GLU A 9 2.56 9.92 13.59
C GLU A 9 1.45 10.26 12.59
N LEU A 10 0.33 9.55 12.61
CA LEU A 10 -0.74 9.68 11.62
C LEU A 10 -1.98 10.31 12.23
N ASP A 11 -2.75 11.00 11.40
CA ASP A 11 -4.07 11.53 11.74
C ASP A 11 -4.99 11.47 10.51
N LYS A 12 -6.20 12.03 10.64
CA LYS A 12 -7.18 12.01 9.55
C LYS A 12 -6.71 12.71 8.27
N ASN A 13 -5.69 13.55 8.36
CA ASN A 13 -5.14 14.29 7.22
C ASN A 13 -4.00 13.52 6.53
N SER A 14 -3.68 12.31 7.01
CA SER A 14 -2.56 11.51 6.51
C SER A 14 -2.95 10.57 5.37
N ILE A 15 -4.13 10.73 4.76
CA ILE A 15 -4.60 9.87 3.67
C ILE A 15 -3.58 9.79 2.52
N PRO A 16 -2.97 10.90 2.05
CA PRO A 16 -1.99 10.81 0.96
C PRO A 16 -0.76 9.98 1.29
N ILE A 17 -0.45 9.81 2.57
CA ILE A 17 0.73 9.06 3.05
C ILE A 17 0.38 7.61 3.35
N ALA A 18 -0.68 7.39 4.10
CA ALA A 18 -1.01 6.07 4.67
C ALA A 18 -2.30 5.45 4.10
N GLY A 19 -3.01 6.15 3.23
CA GLY A 19 -4.33 5.72 2.77
C GLY A 19 -5.41 5.96 3.82
N GLY A 20 -6.68 5.76 3.43
CA GLY A 20 -7.82 6.05 4.31
C GLY A 20 -7.85 5.19 5.57
N LYS A 21 -7.61 3.89 5.44
CA LYS A 21 -7.61 2.97 6.58
C LYS A 21 -6.49 3.29 7.55
N GLY A 22 -5.27 3.53 7.04
CA GLY A 22 -4.13 3.88 7.87
C GLY A 22 -4.32 5.20 8.60
N ALA A 23 -4.82 6.21 7.89
CA ALA A 23 -5.09 7.52 8.49
C ALA A 23 -6.12 7.42 9.63
N ASN A 24 -7.20 6.67 9.40
CA ASN A 24 -8.23 6.47 10.42
C ASN A 24 -7.71 5.69 11.64
N LEU A 25 -6.89 4.68 11.42
CA LEU A 25 -6.27 3.93 12.52
C LEU A 25 -5.35 4.83 13.34
N GLY A 26 -4.56 5.68 12.68
CA GLY A 26 -3.70 6.64 13.36
C GLY A 26 -4.49 7.64 14.17
N GLU A 27 -5.57 8.18 13.60
CA GLU A 27 -6.46 9.11 14.32
C GLU A 27 -7.05 8.47 15.57
N MET A 28 -7.58 7.25 15.44
CA MET A 28 -8.16 6.52 16.58
C MET A 28 -7.11 6.19 17.63
N TYR A 29 -5.91 5.80 17.21
CA TYR A 29 -4.81 5.54 18.14
C TYR A 29 -4.47 6.77 18.98
N ASN A 30 -4.36 7.93 18.33
CA ASN A 30 -4.01 9.18 19.00
C ASN A 30 -5.13 9.75 19.89
N LEU A 31 -6.38 9.33 19.64
CA LEU A 31 -7.51 9.69 20.49
C LEU A 31 -7.58 8.85 21.77
N GLY A 32 -6.69 7.87 21.93
CA GLY A 32 -6.66 7.02 23.12
C GLY A 32 -7.58 5.82 23.05
N LEU A 33 -8.13 5.51 21.89
CA LEU A 33 -8.93 4.30 21.70
C LEU A 33 -8.06 3.05 21.83
N PRO A 34 -8.62 1.88 22.18
CA PRO A 34 -7.82 0.67 22.41
C PRO A 34 -7.35 0.02 21.11
N ILE A 35 -6.55 0.77 20.35
CA ILE A 35 -5.91 0.30 19.12
C ILE A 35 -4.49 -0.12 19.46
N PRO A 36 -4.04 -1.33 19.08
CA PRO A 36 -2.65 -1.73 19.29
C PRO A 36 -1.69 -0.81 18.56
N PRO A 37 -0.48 -0.57 19.07
CA PRO A 37 0.52 0.17 18.32
C PRO A 37 0.84 -0.58 17.02
N GLY A 38 1.09 0.16 15.97
CA GLY A 38 1.38 -0.41 14.66
C GLY A 38 1.96 0.63 13.72
N PHE A 39 2.26 0.19 12.50
CA PHE A 39 2.82 1.05 11.49
C PHE A 39 2.16 0.80 10.13
N CYS A 40 2.30 1.78 9.24
CA CYS A 40 1.84 1.68 7.86
C CYS A 40 3.04 1.74 6.91
N ILE A 41 2.97 0.98 5.83
CA ILE A 41 3.86 1.14 4.69
C ILE A 41 3.28 2.30 3.88
N THR A 42 4.10 3.32 3.60
CA THR A 42 3.60 4.55 2.97
C THR A 42 3.19 4.32 1.51
N ALA A 43 2.29 5.17 1.02
CA ALA A 43 1.88 5.15 -0.38
C ALA A 43 3.07 5.39 -1.31
N GLN A 44 4.00 6.24 -0.91
CA GLN A 44 5.22 6.50 -1.67
C GLN A 44 6.09 5.24 -1.77
N THR A 45 6.15 4.44 -0.72
CA THR A 45 6.87 3.16 -0.73
C THR A 45 6.27 2.19 -1.74
N TYR A 46 4.94 2.10 -1.79
CA TYR A 46 4.26 1.28 -2.80
C TYR A 46 4.61 1.74 -4.21
N ASN A 47 4.55 3.04 -4.46
CA ASN A 47 4.88 3.59 -5.77
C ASN A 47 6.33 3.30 -6.16
N GLN A 48 7.26 3.45 -5.23
CA GLN A 48 8.67 3.13 -5.46
C GLN A 48 8.85 1.65 -5.77
N PHE A 49 8.16 0.77 -5.05
CA PHE A 49 8.22 -0.67 -5.27
C PHE A 49 7.79 -1.03 -6.69
N ILE A 50 6.64 -0.55 -7.16
CA ILE A 50 6.14 -0.90 -8.48
C ILE A 50 6.98 -0.29 -9.62
N GLU A 51 7.63 0.85 -9.37
CA GLU A 51 8.53 1.46 -10.35
C GLU A 51 9.86 0.72 -10.43
N GLU A 52 10.50 0.44 -9.31
CA GLU A 52 11.78 -0.26 -9.27
C GLU A 52 11.67 -1.69 -9.82
N ALA A 53 10.57 -2.35 -9.55
CA ALA A 53 10.33 -3.70 -10.03
C ALA A 53 9.93 -3.75 -11.51
N GLY A 54 9.63 -2.60 -12.12
CA GLY A 54 9.22 -2.52 -13.53
C GLY A 54 7.84 -3.07 -13.80
N ILE A 55 6.99 -3.21 -12.79
CA ILE A 55 5.64 -3.77 -12.96
C ILE A 55 4.56 -2.73 -13.15
N LYS A 56 4.88 -1.45 -12.96
CA LYS A 56 3.90 -0.36 -13.11
C LYS A 56 3.24 -0.35 -14.49
N THR A 57 4.03 -0.51 -15.54
CA THR A 57 3.53 -0.56 -16.92
C THR A 57 2.60 -1.76 -17.11
N LYS A 58 2.95 -2.91 -16.56
CA LYS A 58 2.13 -4.12 -16.65
C LYS A 58 0.79 -3.94 -15.93
N ILE A 59 0.80 -3.34 -14.74
CA ILE A 59 -0.42 -3.03 -13.99
C ILE A 59 -1.30 -2.07 -14.79
N ASN A 60 -0.73 -1.00 -15.33
CA ASN A 60 -1.46 -0.03 -16.13
C ASN A 60 -2.07 -0.67 -17.37
N SER A 61 -1.35 -1.59 -18.04
CA SER A 61 -1.86 -2.32 -19.19
C SER A 61 -3.05 -3.20 -18.83
N LEU A 62 -3.00 -3.87 -17.68
CA LEU A 62 -4.10 -4.71 -17.21
C LEU A 62 -5.35 -3.89 -16.90
N LEU A 63 -5.19 -2.66 -16.42
CA LEU A 63 -6.29 -1.79 -16.02
C LEU A 63 -6.82 -0.93 -17.17
N LYS A 64 -6.05 -0.76 -18.25
CA LYS A 64 -6.31 0.24 -19.29
C LYS A 64 -7.67 0.12 -19.96
N ASN A 65 -8.10 -1.07 -20.32
CA ASN A 65 -9.37 -1.29 -21.02
C ASN A 65 -10.38 -2.03 -20.16
N LEU A 66 -10.24 -1.90 -18.85
CA LEU A 66 -11.11 -2.60 -17.93
C LEU A 66 -12.51 -1.99 -17.93
N ASP A 67 -13.52 -2.80 -18.21
CA ASP A 67 -14.92 -2.42 -18.09
C ASP A 67 -15.38 -2.66 -16.66
N ILE A 68 -15.58 -1.59 -15.90
CA ILE A 68 -15.98 -1.68 -14.48
C ILE A 68 -17.38 -2.27 -14.30
N ASN A 69 -18.18 -2.32 -15.36
CA ASN A 69 -19.51 -2.93 -15.33
C ASN A 69 -19.47 -4.44 -15.57
N ASN A 70 -18.33 -4.98 -15.97
CA ASN A 70 -18.15 -6.42 -16.16
C ASN A 70 -17.50 -7.00 -14.91
N THR A 71 -18.31 -7.47 -13.97
CA THR A 71 -17.85 -7.97 -12.66
C THR A 71 -16.84 -9.12 -12.78
N ALA A 72 -17.08 -10.07 -13.69
CA ALA A 72 -16.18 -11.20 -13.89
C ALA A 72 -14.80 -10.75 -14.37
N LYS A 73 -14.76 -9.80 -15.31
CA LYS A 73 -13.52 -9.25 -15.85
C LYS A 73 -12.77 -8.43 -14.80
N LEU A 74 -13.51 -7.66 -14.00
CA LEU A 74 -12.97 -6.86 -12.92
C LEU A 74 -12.28 -7.76 -11.89
N GLN A 75 -12.93 -8.83 -11.47
CA GLN A 75 -12.39 -9.78 -10.50
C GLN A 75 -11.13 -10.49 -11.05
N GLN A 76 -11.18 -10.94 -12.31
CA GLN A 76 -10.06 -11.59 -12.96
C GLN A 76 -8.86 -10.65 -13.02
N THR A 77 -9.07 -9.39 -13.39
CA THR A 77 -8.00 -8.39 -13.48
C THR A 77 -7.38 -8.12 -12.11
N ALA A 78 -8.22 -8.00 -11.08
CA ALA A 78 -7.75 -7.81 -9.71
C ALA A 78 -6.86 -8.97 -9.26
N GLU A 79 -7.24 -10.21 -9.57
CA GLU A 79 -6.44 -11.39 -9.24
C GLU A 79 -5.11 -11.38 -9.96
N GLU A 80 -5.08 -11.00 -11.23
CA GLU A 80 -3.84 -10.91 -12.01
C GLU A 80 -2.89 -9.85 -11.45
N VAL A 81 -3.41 -8.68 -11.07
CA VAL A 81 -2.61 -7.62 -10.45
C VAL A 81 -2.05 -8.09 -9.11
N GLN A 82 -2.87 -8.74 -8.29
CA GLN A 82 -2.43 -9.27 -7.00
C GLN A 82 -1.32 -10.31 -7.15
N LYS A 83 -1.45 -11.24 -8.10
CA LYS A 83 -0.42 -12.24 -8.38
C LYS A 83 0.88 -11.58 -8.82
N LEU A 84 0.79 -10.56 -9.65
CA LEU A 84 1.97 -9.83 -10.14
C LEU A 84 2.71 -9.16 -8.97
N ILE A 85 1.98 -8.52 -8.06
CA ILE A 85 2.57 -7.86 -6.89
C ILE A 85 3.21 -8.88 -5.96
N VAL A 86 2.51 -9.97 -5.65
CA VAL A 86 2.99 -11.00 -4.72
C VAL A 86 4.24 -11.72 -5.26
N SER A 87 4.31 -11.94 -6.58
CA SER A 87 5.43 -12.64 -7.20
C SER A 87 6.66 -11.76 -7.41
N THR A 88 6.55 -10.45 -7.17
CA THR A 88 7.64 -9.51 -7.41
C THR A 88 8.47 -9.32 -6.15
N LYS A 89 9.80 -9.35 -6.31
CA LYS A 89 10.72 -9.18 -5.19
C LYS A 89 10.77 -7.71 -4.76
N ILE A 90 10.65 -7.47 -3.45
CA ILE A 90 10.82 -6.15 -2.85
C ILE A 90 12.30 -5.78 -2.85
N SER A 91 12.63 -4.48 -3.05
CA SER A 91 14.00 -4.01 -2.94
C SER A 91 14.53 -4.23 -1.52
N SER A 92 15.83 -4.40 -1.38
CA SER A 92 16.45 -4.65 -0.07
C SER A 92 16.24 -3.50 0.92
N ASP A 93 16.21 -2.27 0.45
CA ASP A 93 16.00 -1.09 1.30
C ASP A 93 14.61 -1.11 1.94
N ILE A 94 13.58 -1.41 1.16
CA ILE A 94 12.20 -1.50 1.65
C ILE A 94 12.06 -2.70 2.58
N GLU A 95 12.61 -3.84 2.20
CA GLU A 95 12.57 -5.06 3.01
C GLU A 95 13.20 -4.83 4.38
N GLU A 96 14.35 -4.19 4.43
CA GLU A 96 15.03 -3.88 5.69
C GLU A 96 14.23 -2.93 6.57
N ALA A 97 13.62 -1.91 5.98
CA ALA A 97 12.79 -0.96 6.72
C ALA A 97 11.61 -1.68 7.39
N ILE A 98 10.96 -2.59 6.67
CA ILE A 98 9.82 -3.35 7.20
C ILE A 98 10.28 -4.30 8.31
N LYS A 99 11.37 -5.04 8.08
CA LYS A 99 11.92 -5.99 9.08
C LYS A 99 12.34 -5.28 10.35
N HIS A 100 12.94 -4.10 10.21
CA HIS A 100 13.40 -3.32 11.36
C HIS A 100 12.23 -2.81 12.20
N ALA A 101 11.10 -2.46 11.57
CA ALA A 101 9.89 -2.01 12.27
C ALA A 101 9.09 -3.16 12.89
N TYR A 102 9.10 -4.31 12.23
CA TYR A 102 8.33 -5.47 12.67
C TYR A 102 9.03 -6.17 13.81
#